data_13f97a06a502ad8f29e39eb7b96164fa
#
_entry.id   13f97a06a502ad8f29e39eb7b96164fa
#
_cell.length_a   1.000
_cell.length_b   1.000
_cell.length_c   1.000
_cell.angle_alpha   90.00
_cell.angle_beta   90.00
_cell.angle_gamma   90.00
#
_symmetry.space_group_name_H-M   'P 1'
#
loop_
_entity.id
_entity.type
_entity.pdbx_description
1 polymer ?
#
loop_
_entity_poly.entity_id
_entity_poly.type
_entity_poly.pdbx_seq_one_letter_code
_entity_poly.pdbx_strand_id
1 'polypeptide(L)'
;MTDAICEGLEDLMKDHPSDSLPQVLVAASTSDMLKLPASLRKRGRFTTAIALPVPDAAARKAILKSLDPQMCPETRDEILDDLGERTHAYTPEDLSRLLDEAQLFAEEKLDEDNVPQQNFVVKEDIEHALLEVRPSAMHDITLRPPKVKWSDIGGQDKVKEAIQLAIETPFLHQEIMQDFGRSPTKGLLLYGPPGCSKTLTAQAVATEMGFNFFAVKGAELLSKYVGDSERAVRNVFSRARAAAPSIIFFDEIESIGSKRDGKNSNNGVNVLTTLLNEMDGIESLKGVTVLAATNKPQDLDLALLRPGRFDELIYVAPPDFAGREAIIRARQRKTTMGEDVDVAELARLTEGYSGAEMVSICQKAFDKAIERRKKCGTMEPAVMDDFLAAMNKIKRQITPEMVAEFERWARGE
;
A
#
# COMPACT_ATOMS: atom_id res chain seq x y z
N MET A 1 23.28 -8.39 -32.08
CA MET A 1 23.76 -7.29 -31.22
C MET A 1 24.48 -7.81 -29.97
N THR A 2 23.88 -8.70 -29.19
CA THR A 2 24.50 -9.28 -27.97
C THR A 2 25.81 -9.98 -28.26
N ASP A 3 25.89 -10.77 -29.36
CA ASP A 3 27.09 -11.51 -29.75
C ASP A 3 28.23 -10.56 -30.16
N ALA A 4 27.94 -9.52 -30.91
CA ALA A 4 28.92 -8.50 -31.31
C ALA A 4 29.50 -7.74 -30.05
N ILE A 5 28.69 -7.47 -29.05
CA ILE A 5 29.16 -6.88 -27.80
C ILE A 5 30.06 -7.87 -27.03
N CYS A 6 29.68 -9.16 -27.02
CA CYS A 6 30.49 -10.21 -26.42
C CYS A 6 31.86 -10.36 -27.07
N GLU A 7 31.90 -10.39 -28.42
CA GLU A 7 33.14 -10.47 -29.22
C GLU A 7 34.03 -9.23 -28.97
N GLY A 8 33.46 -8.04 -29.01
CA GLY A 8 34.22 -6.81 -28.74
C GLY A 8 34.82 -6.73 -27.34
N LEU A 9 34.10 -7.22 -26.31
CA LEU A 9 34.63 -7.32 -24.94
C LEU A 9 35.74 -8.37 -24.82
N GLU A 10 35.63 -9.49 -25.53
CA GLU A 10 36.66 -10.52 -25.56
C GLU A 10 37.94 -10.05 -26.27
N ASP A 11 37.80 -9.29 -27.36
CA ASP A 11 38.94 -8.73 -28.08
C ASP A 11 39.66 -7.69 -27.23
N LEU A 12 38.95 -6.83 -26.53
CA LEU A 12 39.56 -5.90 -25.58
C LEU A 12 40.34 -6.61 -24.46
N MET A 13 39.91 -7.80 -24.05
CA MET A 13 40.59 -8.59 -23.02
C MET A 13 41.83 -9.34 -23.57
N LYS A 14 41.85 -9.71 -24.87
CA LYS A 14 42.99 -10.42 -25.48
C LYS A 14 44.21 -9.52 -25.66
N ASP A 15 43.98 -8.25 -25.90
CA ASP A 15 45.06 -7.27 -26.18
C ASP A 15 45.77 -6.76 -24.92
N HIS A 16 45.35 -7.19 -23.70
CA HIS A 16 45.94 -6.74 -22.45
C HIS A 16 46.68 -7.86 -21.71
N PRO A 17 48.00 -7.72 -21.46
CA PRO A 17 48.70 -8.62 -20.56
C PRO A 17 48.19 -8.49 -19.13
N SER A 18 48.12 -9.61 -18.40
CA SER A 18 47.53 -9.76 -17.07
C SER A 18 48.10 -8.85 -15.96
N ASP A 19 49.17 -8.15 -16.18
CA ASP A 19 49.89 -7.32 -15.20
C ASP A 19 49.75 -5.80 -15.39
N SER A 20 48.98 -5.34 -16.40
CA SER A 20 48.74 -3.92 -16.60
C SER A 20 47.29 -3.52 -16.28
N LEU A 21 47.09 -2.33 -15.69
CA LEU A 21 45.76 -1.76 -15.48
C LEU A 21 45.05 -1.60 -16.83
N PRO A 22 43.79 -1.97 -16.95
CA PRO A 22 43.05 -1.80 -18.19
C PRO A 22 42.97 -0.32 -18.59
N GLN A 23 43.33 -0.02 -19.83
CA GLN A 23 43.26 1.36 -20.37
C GLN A 23 41.84 1.78 -20.74
N VAL A 24 40.92 0.81 -20.84
CA VAL A 24 39.51 1.05 -21.21
C VAL A 24 38.61 0.48 -20.13
N LEU A 25 37.71 1.32 -19.62
CA LEU A 25 36.62 0.90 -18.75
C LEU A 25 35.31 0.88 -19.55
N VAL A 26 34.66 -0.28 -19.59
CA VAL A 26 33.35 -0.39 -20.22
C VAL A 26 32.28 -0.47 -19.16
N ALA A 27 31.36 0.49 -19.16
CA ALA A 27 30.20 0.51 -18.27
C ALA A 27 28.92 0.41 -19.08
N ALA A 28 27.93 -0.31 -18.57
CA ALA A 28 26.61 -0.43 -19.15
C ALA A 28 25.55 -0.23 -18.08
N SER A 29 24.43 0.39 -18.43
CA SER A 29 23.29 0.57 -17.55
C SER A 29 22.11 -0.30 -17.99
N THR A 30 21.36 -0.83 -17.06
CA THR A 30 20.13 -1.58 -17.30
C THR A 30 19.13 -1.31 -16.19
N SER A 31 17.86 -1.27 -16.51
CA SER A 31 16.78 -1.19 -15.52
C SER A 31 16.48 -2.55 -14.88
N ASP A 32 16.87 -3.67 -15.52
CA ASP A 32 16.60 -5.00 -15.00
C ASP A 32 17.75 -5.96 -15.33
N MET A 33 18.48 -6.35 -14.30
CA MET A 33 19.58 -7.32 -14.38
C MET A 33 19.12 -8.70 -14.85
N LEU A 34 17.87 -9.09 -14.59
CA LEU A 34 17.35 -10.42 -14.94
C LEU A 34 17.07 -10.55 -16.45
N LYS A 35 16.78 -9.42 -17.12
CA LYS A 35 16.59 -9.38 -18.58
C LYS A 35 17.89 -9.45 -19.36
N LEU A 36 19.04 -9.22 -18.70
CA LEU A 36 20.33 -9.33 -19.35
C LEU A 36 20.66 -10.78 -19.68
N PRO A 37 21.05 -11.08 -20.93
CA PRO A 37 21.48 -12.40 -21.33
C PRO A 37 22.62 -12.93 -20.45
N ALA A 38 22.55 -14.22 -20.10
CA ALA A 38 23.58 -14.86 -19.26
C ALA A 38 24.99 -14.77 -19.87
N SER A 39 25.09 -14.66 -21.20
CA SER A 39 26.34 -14.48 -21.93
C SER A 39 27.08 -13.20 -21.54
N LEU A 40 26.39 -12.11 -21.25
CA LEU A 40 26.99 -10.83 -20.86
C LEU A 40 27.46 -10.81 -19.40
N ARG A 41 26.93 -11.68 -18.54
CA ARG A 41 27.28 -11.79 -17.11
C ARG A 41 28.41 -12.77 -16.80
N LYS A 42 29.02 -13.35 -17.81
CA LYS A 42 30.15 -14.28 -17.64
C LYS A 42 31.42 -13.53 -17.24
N ARG A 43 32.36 -14.29 -16.61
CA ARG A 43 33.69 -13.79 -16.25
C ARG A 43 34.41 -13.22 -17.48
N GLY A 44 35.07 -12.08 -17.33
CA GLY A 44 35.72 -11.36 -18.43
C GLY A 44 34.82 -10.44 -19.22
N ARG A 45 33.56 -10.23 -18.78
CA ARG A 45 32.60 -9.28 -19.36
C ARG A 45 32.05 -8.39 -18.26
N PHE A 46 30.74 -8.20 -18.13
CA PHE A 46 30.14 -7.44 -17.03
C PHE A 46 30.05 -8.32 -15.78
N THR A 47 31.11 -8.40 -15.00
CA THR A 47 31.20 -9.23 -13.78
C THR A 47 30.78 -8.47 -12.54
N THR A 48 30.98 -7.15 -12.54
CA THR A 48 30.66 -6.30 -11.40
C THR A 48 29.35 -5.59 -11.68
N ALA A 49 28.36 -5.79 -10.80
CA ALA A 49 27.09 -5.09 -10.86
C ALA A 49 27.02 -4.11 -9.69
N ILE A 50 26.76 -2.86 -9.99
CA ILE A 50 26.53 -1.81 -9.01
C ILE A 50 25.04 -1.48 -9.06
N ALA A 51 24.30 -1.81 -7.98
CA ALA A 51 22.92 -1.42 -7.86
C ALA A 51 22.84 0.04 -7.44
N LEU A 52 21.99 0.80 -8.15
CA LEU A 52 21.62 2.15 -7.75
C LEU A 52 20.24 2.03 -7.06
N PRO A 53 20.20 2.00 -5.73
CA PRO A 53 18.94 1.89 -5.00
C PRO A 53 18.13 3.19 -5.12
N VAL A 54 16.84 3.11 -4.84
CA VAL A 54 16.02 4.31 -4.61
C VAL A 54 16.63 5.08 -3.42
N PRO A 55 16.80 6.41 -3.53
CA PRO A 55 17.50 7.18 -2.53
C PRO A 55 16.76 7.17 -1.18
N ASP A 56 17.50 7.01 -0.08
CA ASP A 56 17.00 7.19 1.28
C ASP A 56 16.73 8.68 1.59
N ALA A 57 16.21 9.00 2.77
CA ALA A 57 15.87 10.36 3.15
C ALA A 57 17.07 11.32 3.07
N ALA A 58 18.25 10.86 3.50
CA ALA A 58 19.47 11.67 3.48
C ALA A 58 19.96 11.91 2.04
N ALA A 59 19.93 10.88 1.19
CA ALA A 59 20.27 11.00 -0.21
C ALA A 59 19.28 11.91 -0.97
N ARG A 60 17.96 11.81 -0.68
CA ARG A 60 16.95 12.70 -1.27
C ARG A 60 17.19 14.17 -0.90
N LYS A 61 17.49 14.45 0.37
CA LYS A 61 17.89 15.81 0.81
C LYS A 61 19.11 16.32 0.05
N ALA A 62 20.12 15.48 -0.12
CA ALA A 62 21.32 15.85 -0.89
C ALA A 62 21.02 16.12 -2.37
N ILE A 63 20.16 15.28 -2.99
CA ILE A 63 19.71 15.47 -4.38
C ILE A 63 18.94 16.79 -4.51
N LEU A 64 17.93 17.03 -3.64
CA LEU A 64 17.14 18.25 -3.65
C LEU A 64 18.03 19.50 -3.47
N LYS A 65 19.04 19.45 -2.60
CA LYS A 65 20.02 20.54 -2.44
C LYS A 65 20.88 20.74 -3.69
N SER A 66 21.22 19.67 -4.41
CA SER A 66 22.03 19.75 -5.64
C SER A 66 21.25 20.28 -6.84
N LEU A 67 19.94 20.13 -6.87
CA LEU A 67 19.06 20.67 -7.91
C LEU A 67 18.87 22.19 -7.80
N ASP A 68 19.27 22.77 -6.68
CA ASP A 68 19.30 24.22 -6.41
C ASP A 68 18.01 24.97 -6.79
N PRO A 69 16.85 24.59 -6.22
CA PRO A 69 15.58 25.23 -6.57
C PRO A 69 15.55 26.69 -6.14
N GLN A 70 14.89 27.54 -6.93
CA GLN A 70 14.70 28.96 -6.63
C GLN A 70 13.72 29.15 -5.47
N MET A 71 14.20 29.04 -4.25
CA MET A 71 13.44 29.17 -3.01
C MET A 71 13.95 30.35 -2.18
N CYS A 72 13.08 30.87 -1.31
CA CYS A 72 13.48 31.88 -0.35
C CYS A 72 14.59 31.32 0.58
N PRO A 73 15.75 31.99 0.69
CA PRO A 73 16.90 31.49 1.46
C PRO A 73 16.58 31.18 2.93
N GLU A 74 15.63 31.91 3.52
CA GLU A 74 15.25 31.75 4.94
C GLU A 74 14.49 30.46 5.23
N THR A 75 13.68 29.99 4.28
CA THR A 75 12.81 28.80 4.47
C THR A 75 13.29 27.57 3.68
N ARG A 76 14.31 27.76 2.84
CA ARG A 76 14.82 26.73 1.91
C ARG A 76 15.20 25.43 2.61
N ASP A 77 16.05 25.52 3.62
CA ASP A 77 16.57 24.33 4.29
C ASP A 77 15.46 23.55 5.02
N GLU A 78 14.51 24.26 5.64
CA GLU A 78 13.36 23.64 6.31
C GLU A 78 12.46 22.91 5.29
N ILE A 79 12.17 23.55 4.16
CA ILE A 79 11.35 22.96 3.10
C ILE A 79 12.03 21.73 2.49
N LEU A 80 13.33 21.81 2.19
CA LEU A 80 14.08 20.69 1.60
C LEU A 80 14.24 19.52 2.58
N ASP A 81 14.31 19.81 3.87
CA ASP A 81 14.35 18.80 4.91
C ASP A 81 13.00 18.06 5.04
N ASP A 82 11.90 18.78 5.06
CA ASP A 82 10.53 18.23 5.04
C ASP A 82 10.29 17.39 3.77
N LEU A 83 10.67 17.91 2.60
CA LEU A 83 10.57 17.18 1.33
C LEU A 83 11.38 15.88 1.35
N GLY A 84 12.60 15.91 1.86
CA GLY A 84 13.44 14.72 1.98
C GLY A 84 12.80 13.61 2.81
N GLU A 85 12.02 13.97 3.82
CA GLU A 85 11.27 13.01 4.63
C GLU A 85 9.99 12.52 3.94
N ARG A 86 9.24 13.40 3.30
CA ARG A 86 7.92 13.10 2.72
C ARG A 86 7.97 12.42 1.34
N THR A 87 9.04 12.60 0.55
CA THR A 87 9.16 12.06 -0.80
C THR A 87 9.66 10.60 -0.82
N HIS A 88 9.01 9.73 -0.07
CA HIS A 88 9.35 8.30 -0.07
C HIS A 88 9.24 7.70 -1.48
N ALA A 89 10.22 6.85 -1.84
CA ALA A 89 10.29 6.15 -3.12
C ALA A 89 10.39 7.03 -4.39
N TYR A 90 10.66 8.32 -4.23
CA TYR A 90 10.98 9.19 -5.37
C TYR A 90 12.39 8.90 -5.89
N THR A 91 12.49 8.74 -7.21
CA THR A 91 13.79 8.68 -7.90
C THR A 91 14.37 10.09 -8.05
N PRO A 92 15.67 10.24 -8.38
CA PRO A 92 16.24 11.56 -8.67
C PRO A 92 15.49 12.32 -9.77
N GLU A 93 14.96 11.62 -10.77
CA GLU A 93 14.15 12.21 -11.84
C GLU A 93 12.79 12.70 -11.32
N ASP A 94 12.15 11.95 -10.42
CA ASP A 94 10.88 12.37 -9.81
C ASP A 94 11.07 13.62 -8.95
N LEU A 95 12.19 13.71 -8.22
CA LEU A 95 12.52 14.89 -7.42
C LEU A 95 12.77 16.13 -8.30
N SER A 96 13.43 15.96 -9.45
CA SER A 96 13.57 17.03 -10.44
C SER A 96 12.21 17.49 -10.96
N ARG A 97 11.39 16.57 -11.41
CA ARG A 97 10.02 16.87 -11.90
C ARG A 97 9.16 17.55 -10.83
N LEU A 98 9.30 17.16 -9.57
CA LEU A 98 8.58 17.79 -8.45
C LEU A 98 8.93 19.26 -8.31
N LEU A 99 10.23 19.60 -8.41
CA LEU A 99 10.68 20.98 -8.33
C LEU A 99 10.30 21.78 -9.58
N ASP A 100 10.39 21.18 -10.76
CA ASP A 100 9.96 21.80 -12.02
C ASP A 100 8.45 22.13 -11.99
N GLU A 101 7.62 21.22 -11.49
CA GLU A 101 6.18 21.42 -11.34
C GLU A 101 5.84 22.50 -10.32
N ALA A 102 6.56 22.52 -9.19
CA ALA A 102 6.39 23.55 -8.17
C ALA A 102 6.77 24.94 -8.72
N GLN A 103 7.80 25.01 -9.56
CA GLN A 103 8.22 26.25 -10.20
C GLN A 103 7.20 26.72 -11.25
N LEU A 104 6.69 25.82 -12.09
CA LEU A 104 5.63 26.13 -13.05
C LEU A 104 4.40 26.71 -12.36
N PHE A 105 3.98 26.09 -11.25
CA PHE A 105 2.84 26.55 -10.48
C PHE A 105 3.07 27.94 -9.83
N ALA A 106 4.28 28.20 -9.37
CA ALA A 106 4.66 29.52 -8.87
C ALA A 106 4.64 30.58 -9.99
N GLU A 107 5.04 30.22 -11.22
CA GLU A 107 5.01 31.10 -12.40
C GLU A 107 3.57 31.39 -12.85
N GLU A 108 2.68 30.40 -12.88
CA GLU A 108 1.27 30.58 -13.24
C GLU A 108 0.54 31.57 -12.30
N LYS A 109 0.81 31.51 -10.99
CA LYS A 109 0.24 32.45 -10.02
C LYS A 109 0.63 33.91 -10.28
N LEU A 110 1.80 34.17 -10.85
CA LEU A 110 2.27 35.53 -11.11
C LEU A 110 1.61 36.14 -12.34
N ASP A 111 1.28 35.35 -13.34
CA ASP A 111 0.56 35.83 -14.54
C ASP A 111 -0.86 36.31 -14.18
N GLU A 112 -1.46 35.78 -13.12
CA GLU A 112 -2.76 36.23 -12.64
C GLU A 112 -2.72 37.54 -11.84
N ASP A 113 -1.63 37.79 -11.08
CA ASP A 113 -1.56 38.92 -10.13
C ASP A 113 -0.81 40.17 -10.64
N ASN A 114 -0.14 40.11 -11.81
CA ASN A 114 0.57 41.23 -12.46
C ASN A 114 1.61 42.00 -11.56
N VAL A 115 2.22 41.36 -10.58
CA VAL A 115 3.19 41.93 -9.66
C VAL A 115 4.59 41.43 -9.97
N PRO A 116 5.57 42.24 -10.30
CA PRO A 116 6.95 41.81 -10.50
C PRO A 116 7.64 41.53 -9.14
N GLN A 117 7.45 40.35 -8.60
CA GLN A 117 8.21 39.86 -7.47
C GLN A 117 9.10 38.68 -7.91
N GLN A 118 10.23 38.49 -7.23
CA GLN A 118 11.12 37.36 -7.48
C GLN A 118 10.33 36.05 -7.27
N ASN A 119 10.37 35.19 -8.30
CA ASN A 119 9.70 33.90 -8.32
C ASN A 119 10.37 32.92 -7.35
N PHE A 120 10.05 32.99 -6.08
CA PHE A 120 10.44 31.97 -5.13
C PHE A 120 9.33 30.95 -4.96
N VAL A 121 9.68 29.68 -5.12
CA VAL A 121 8.81 28.55 -4.79
C VAL A 121 8.54 28.58 -3.28
N VAL A 122 7.26 28.60 -2.91
CA VAL A 122 6.79 28.57 -1.51
C VAL A 122 6.24 27.18 -1.16
N LYS A 123 6.02 26.95 0.13
CA LYS A 123 5.52 25.65 0.62
C LYS A 123 4.21 25.19 -0.04
N GLU A 124 3.34 26.13 -0.36
CA GLU A 124 2.04 25.85 -1.01
C GLU A 124 2.20 25.30 -2.43
N ASP A 125 3.17 25.80 -3.20
CA ASP A 125 3.45 25.35 -4.56
C ASP A 125 3.98 23.92 -4.55
N ILE A 126 4.78 23.59 -3.53
CA ILE A 126 5.29 22.24 -3.30
C ILE A 126 4.17 21.28 -2.89
N GLU A 127 3.25 21.71 -2.02
CA GLU A 127 2.09 20.89 -1.66
C GLU A 127 1.23 20.56 -2.89
N HIS A 128 1.09 21.52 -3.81
CA HIS A 128 0.40 21.29 -5.08
C HIS A 128 1.17 20.32 -5.97
N ALA A 129 2.47 20.52 -6.15
CA ALA A 129 3.33 19.65 -6.95
C ALA A 129 3.36 18.21 -6.42
N LEU A 130 3.32 18.00 -5.10
CA LEU A 130 3.21 16.66 -4.49
C LEU A 130 1.91 15.92 -4.81
N LEU A 131 0.84 16.64 -5.18
CA LEU A 131 -0.41 16.02 -5.63
C LEU A 131 -0.33 15.53 -7.07
N GLU A 132 0.44 16.22 -7.92
CA GLU A 132 0.57 15.94 -9.35
C GLU A 132 1.70 14.92 -9.64
N VAL A 133 2.87 15.10 -9.03
CA VAL A 133 4.04 14.25 -9.29
C VAL A 133 4.00 13.00 -8.42
N ARG A 134 4.05 11.84 -9.06
CA ARG A 134 4.04 10.54 -8.40
C ARG A 134 5.39 9.85 -8.54
N PRO A 135 5.82 9.07 -7.53
CA PRO A 135 7.08 8.33 -7.61
C PRO A 135 7.06 7.29 -8.74
N SER A 136 8.00 7.41 -9.67
CA SER A 136 8.11 6.52 -10.85
C SER A 136 8.57 5.11 -10.50
N ALA A 137 9.32 4.94 -9.39
CA ALA A 137 9.71 3.62 -8.91
C ALA A 137 8.51 2.70 -8.60
N MET A 138 7.30 3.25 -8.64
CA MET A 138 6.05 2.59 -8.26
C MET A 138 5.06 2.34 -9.42
N HIS A 139 5.42 2.62 -10.68
CA HIS A 139 4.48 2.66 -11.82
C HIS A 139 3.75 1.34 -12.15
N ASP A 140 4.25 0.17 -11.74
CA ASP A 140 3.68 -1.12 -12.16
C ASP A 140 2.84 -1.85 -11.10
N ILE A 141 2.73 -1.32 -9.89
CA ILE A 141 1.86 -1.87 -8.84
C ILE A 141 0.97 -0.73 -8.38
N THR A 142 -0.33 -0.93 -8.41
CA THR A 142 -1.36 0.07 -8.12
C THR A 142 -1.16 0.71 -6.74
N LEU A 143 -0.34 1.75 -6.69
CA LEU A 143 -0.05 2.49 -5.48
C LEU A 143 -0.66 3.89 -5.58
N ARG A 144 -1.95 3.91 -5.38
CA ARG A 144 -2.57 5.13 -4.87
C ARG A 144 -2.39 5.06 -3.36
N PRO A 145 -1.73 6.04 -2.72
CA PRO A 145 -1.85 6.14 -1.27
C PRO A 145 -3.36 6.16 -1.00
N PRO A 146 -3.86 5.23 -0.20
CA PRO A 146 -5.30 5.16 0.03
C PRO A 146 -5.70 6.45 0.71
N LYS A 147 -6.73 7.13 0.21
CA LYS A 147 -7.30 8.34 0.84
C LYS A 147 -8.28 7.97 1.98
N VAL A 148 -8.12 6.79 2.58
CA VAL A 148 -8.99 6.28 3.64
C VAL A 148 -8.41 6.65 4.99
N LYS A 149 -9.17 7.35 5.81
CA LYS A 149 -8.81 7.70 7.18
C LYS A 149 -9.51 6.78 8.19
N TRP A 150 -9.00 6.69 9.41
CA TRP A 150 -9.69 5.97 10.50
C TRP A 150 -11.12 6.48 10.73
N SER A 151 -11.37 7.77 10.49
CA SER A 151 -12.71 8.36 10.57
C SER A 151 -13.71 7.84 9.53
N ASP A 152 -13.24 7.21 8.45
CA ASP A 152 -14.09 6.60 7.42
C ASP A 152 -14.51 5.17 7.80
N ILE A 153 -13.88 4.57 8.82
CA ILE A 153 -14.16 3.22 9.32
C ILE A 153 -14.94 3.37 10.62
N GLY A 154 -16.22 3.02 10.58
CA GLY A 154 -17.07 3.04 11.77
C GLY A 154 -16.82 1.80 12.65
N GLY A 155 -16.65 2.02 13.96
CA GLY A 155 -16.35 0.98 14.93
C GLY A 155 -14.95 0.40 14.76
N GLN A 156 -14.75 -0.85 15.19
CA GLN A 156 -13.48 -1.56 15.08
C GLN A 156 -12.34 -0.95 15.94
N ASP A 157 -12.67 -0.27 17.05
CA ASP A 157 -11.66 0.43 17.86
C ASP A 157 -10.60 -0.53 18.42
N LYS A 158 -11.00 -1.74 18.84
CA LYS A 158 -10.07 -2.81 19.26
C LYS A 158 -9.12 -3.24 18.15
N VAL A 159 -9.62 -3.31 16.91
CA VAL A 159 -8.79 -3.66 15.73
C VAL A 159 -7.82 -2.54 15.43
N LYS A 160 -8.26 -1.27 15.52
CA LYS A 160 -7.40 -0.09 15.36
C LYS A 160 -6.29 -0.08 16.38
N GLU A 161 -6.61 -0.24 17.67
CA GLU A 161 -5.63 -0.29 18.76
C GLU A 161 -4.62 -1.42 18.60
N ALA A 162 -5.09 -2.63 18.26
CA ALA A 162 -4.21 -3.78 18.04
C ALA A 162 -3.23 -3.55 16.88
N ILE A 163 -3.70 -2.99 15.78
CA ILE A 163 -2.85 -2.70 14.61
C ILE A 163 -1.88 -1.56 14.92
N GLN A 164 -2.33 -0.50 15.57
CA GLN A 164 -1.47 0.60 15.99
C GLN A 164 -0.34 0.09 16.89
N LEU A 165 -0.67 -0.72 17.89
CA LEU A 165 0.33 -1.30 18.77
C LEU A 165 1.33 -2.20 18.01
N ALA A 166 0.86 -3.01 17.08
CA ALA A 166 1.70 -3.96 16.36
C ALA A 166 2.60 -3.31 15.31
N ILE A 167 2.16 -2.22 14.69
CA ILE A 167 2.90 -1.54 13.61
C ILE A 167 3.59 -0.27 14.11
N GLU A 168 2.88 0.60 14.83
CA GLU A 168 3.38 1.91 15.26
C GLU A 168 4.49 1.79 16.30
N THR A 169 4.30 0.93 17.30
CA THR A 169 5.28 0.76 18.37
C THR A 169 6.69 0.35 17.90
N PRO A 170 6.85 -0.63 16.99
CA PRO A 170 8.16 -1.01 16.47
C PRO A 170 8.87 0.10 15.67
N PHE A 171 8.11 1.02 15.08
CA PHE A 171 8.69 2.13 14.31
C PHE A 171 9.03 3.34 15.16
N LEU A 172 8.13 3.75 16.05
CA LEU A 172 8.30 4.97 16.88
C LEU A 172 9.11 4.72 18.15
N HIS A 173 9.10 3.50 18.66
CA HIS A 173 9.70 3.15 19.97
C HIS A 173 10.67 1.97 19.86
N GLN A 174 11.55 2.02 18.86
CA GLN A 174 12.51 0.94 18.59
C GLN A 174 13.45 0.69 19.75
N GLU A 175 13.85 1.73 20.50
CA GLU A 175 14.68 1.63 21.69
C GLU A 175 13.99 0.82 22.80
N ILE A 176 12.71 1.11 23.05
CA ILE A 176 11.91 0.39 24.06
C ILE A 176 11.81 -1.08 23.72
N MET A 177 11.60 -1.41 22.44
CA MET A 177 11.53 -2.82 21.98
C MET A 177 12.84 -3.57 22.21
N GLN A 178 13.99 -2.89 21.98
CA GLN A 178 15.32 -3.48 22.23
C GLN A 178 15.56 -3.70 23.72
N ASP A 179 15.18 -2.77 24.59
CA ASP A 179 15.31 -2.88 26.04
C ASP A 179 14.53 -4.08 26.60
N PHE A 180 13.38 -4.40 26.02
CA PHE A 180 12.57 -5.56 26.39
C PHE A 180 12.94 -6.84 25.62
N GLY A 181 13.97 -6.80 24.75
CA GLY A 181 14.40 -7.96 23.92
C GLY A 181 13.32 -8.45 22.98
N ARG A 182 12.36 -7.60 22.59
CA ARG A 182 11.23 -7.96 21.74
C ARG A 182 11.56 -7.66 20.28
N SER A 183 11.41 -8.66 19.42
CA SER A 183 11.53 -8.45 17.97
C SER A 183 10.26 -7.80 17.41
N PRO A 184 10.38 -6.90 16.43
CA PRO A 184 9.20 -6.31 15.77
C PRO A 184 8.38 -7.39 15.07
N THR A 185 7.06 -7.24 15.14
CA THR A 185 6.10 -8.10 14.42
C THR A 185 6.33 -7.98 12.93
N LYS A 186 6.56 -9.11 12.25
CA LYS A 186 6.82 -9.14 10.80
C LYS A 186 5.54 -9.13 9.98
N GLY A 187 4.51 -9.80 10.46
CA GLY A 187 3.26 -9.94 9.74
C GLY A 187 2.04 -9.98 10.62
N LEU A 188 0.96 -9.37 10.13
CA LEU A 188 -0.36 -9.37 10.74
C LEU A 188 -1.37 -9.99 9.79
N LEU A 189 -2.27 -10.82 10.30
CA LEU A 189 -3.37 -11.41 9.55
C LEU A 189 -4.70 -10.88 10.05
N LEU A 190 -5.43 -10.17 9.18
CA LEU A 190 -6.80 -9.75 9.41
C LEU A 190 -7.73 -10.86 8.91
N TYR A 191 -8.54 -11.44 9.78
CA TYR A 191 -9.48 -12.48 9.41
C TYR A 191 -10.90 -12.15 9.88
N GLY A 192 -11.90 -12.66 9.20
CA GLY A 192 -13.30 -12.43 9.56
C GLY A 192 -14.25 -12.46 8.37
N PRO A 193 -15.55 -12.27 8.58
CA PRO A 193 -16.55 -12.33 7.54
C PRO A 193 -16.31 -11.34 6.40
N PRO A 194 -16.78 -11.61 5.18
CA PRO A 194 -16.68 -10.68 4.07
C PRO A 194 -17.44 -9.37 4.36
N GLY A 195 -16.96 -8.27 3.79
CA GLY A 195 -17.60 -6.96 3.95
C GLY A 195 -17.37 -6.26 5.30
N CYS A 196 -16.52 -6.81 6.19
CA CYS A 196 -16.20 -6.24 7.51
C CYS A 196 -14.98 -5.31 7.50
N SER A 197 -14.72 -4.60 6.40
CA SER A 197 -13.71 -3.53 6.26
C SER A 197 -12.23 -3.93 6.39
N LYS A 198 -11.85 -5.20 6.26
CA LYS A 198 -10.45 -5.65 6.34
C LYS A 198 -9.51 -4.87 5.39
N THR A 199 -9.86 -4.76 4.12
CA THR A 199 -9.10 -4.00 3.11
C THR A 199 -9.07 -2.49 3.42
N LEU A 200 -10.19 -1.92 3.88
CA LEU A 200 -10.26 -0.51 4.28
C LEU A 200 -9.39 -0.24 5.50
N THR A 201 -9.36 -1.16 6.46
CA THR A 201 -8.52 -1.07 7.65
C THR A 201 -7.03 -1.04 7.28
N ALA A 202 -6.59 -1.92 6.38
CA ALA A 202 -5.22 -1.92 5.89
C ALA A 202 -4.85 -0.59 5.20
N GLN A 203 -5.76 -0.05 4.40
CA GLN A 203 -5.60 1.24 3.73
C GLN A 203 -5.53 2.41 4.71
N ALA A 204 -6.37 2.40 5.74
CA ALA A 204 -6.37 3.47 6.74
C ALA A 204 -5.07 3.49 7.55
N VAL A 205 -4.53 2.33 7.93
CA VAL A 205 -3.22 2.21 8.59
C VAL A 205 -2.13 2.88 7.77
N ALA A 206 -2.05 2.54 6.48
CA ALA A 206 -1.03 3.09 5.60
C ALA A 206 -1.16 4.63 5.44
N THR A 207 -2.40 5.13 5.36
CA THR A 207 -2.68 6.56 5.24
C THR A 207 -2.28 7.33 6.49
N GLU A 208 -2.67 6.85 7.66
CA GLU A 208 -2.43 7.54 8.94
C GLU A 208 -0.96 7.51 9.35
N MET A 209 -0.23 6.45 9.00
CA MET A 209 1.19 6.31 9.28
C MET A 209 2.10 6.94 8.21
N GLY A 210 1.54 7.36 7.08
CA GLY A 210 2.33 7.88 5.96
C GLY A 210 3.25 6.84 5.33
N PHE A 211 2.95 5.54 5.47
CA PHE A 211 3.75 4.46 4.91
C PHE A 211 3.41 4.20 3.46
N ASN A 212 4.42 3.76 2.70
CA ASN A 212 4.19 3.29 1.35
C ASN A 212 3.36 2.00 1.37
N PHE A 213 2.32 1.91 0.53
CA PHE A 213 1.35 0.83 0.55
C PHE A 213 1.37 0.02 -0.74
N PHE A 214 1.70 -1.27 -0.63
CA PHE A 214 1.76 -2.22 -1.75
C PHE A 214 0.59 -3.20 -1.65
N ALA A 215 -0.50 -2.92 -2.35
CA ALA A 215 -1.66 -3.80 -2.38
C ALA A 215 -1.50 -4.86 -3.47
N VAL A 216 -1.66 -6.11 -3.07
CA VAL A 216 -1.57 -7.28 -3.94
C VAL A 216 -2.78 -8.17 -3.69
N LYS A 217 -3.56 -8.44 -4.71
CA LYS A 217 -4.61 -9.45 -4.62
C LYS A 217 -4.01 -10.83 -4.87
N GLY A 218 -4.28 -11.78 -3.98
CA GLY A 218 -3.74 -13.13 -4.11
C GLY A 218 -4.03 -13.77 -5.46
N ALA A 219 -5.22 -13.58 -6.02
CA ALA A 219 -5.59 -14.09 -7.34
C ALA A 219 -4.75 -13.49 -8.50
N GLU A 220 -4.29 -12.25 -8.37
CA GLU A 220 -3.47 -11.58 -9.39
C GLU A 220 -2.05 -12.13 -9.48
N LEU A 221 -1.56 -12.75 -8.40
CA LEU A 221 -0.27 -13.43 -8.37
C LEU A 221 -0.28 -14.80 -9.05
N LEU A 222 -1.45 -15.38 -9.29
CA LEU A 222 -1.59 -16.69 -9.94
C LEU A 222 -1.58 -16.53 -11.47
N SER A 223 -0.39 -16.31 -12.05
CA SER A 223 -0.22 -16.28 -13.51
C SER A 223 -0.33 -17.67 -14.14
N LYS A 224 -0.74 -17.72 -15.41
CA LYS A 224 -0.74 -18.95 -16.22
C LYS A 224 0.67 -19.46 -16.59
N TYR A 225 1.68 -18.59 -16.46
CA TYR A 225 3.05 -18.92 -16.82
C TYR A 225 3.89 -19.31 -15.61
N VAL A 226 4.61 -20.43 -15.72
CA VAL A 226 5.50 -20.93 -14.65
C VAL A 226 6.63 -19.93 -14.39
N GLY A 227 6.82 -19.56 -13.15
CA GLY A 227 7.88 -18.66 -12.71
C GLY A 227 7.53 -17.17 -12.68
N ASP A 228 6.50 -16.71 -13.40
CA ASP A 228 6.11 -15.29 -13.38
C ASP A 228 5.49 -14.88 -12.03
N SER A 229 4.70 -15.76 -11.46
CA SER A 229 4.07 -15.58 -10.14
C SER A 229 5.12 -15.44 -9.02
N GLU A 230 6.14 -16.29 -9.03
CA GLU A 230 7.24 -16.24 -8.07
C GLU A 230 8.07 -14.95 -8.21
N ARG A 231 8.32 -14.53 -9.47
CA ARG A 231 9.01 -13.26 -9.74
C ARG A 231 8.20 -12.07 -9.27
N ALA A 232 6.87 -12.10 -9.45
CA ALA A 232 5.99 -11.04 -8.99
C ALA A 232 6.07 -10.86 -7.46
N VAL A 233 6.04 -11.96 -6.68
CA VAL A 233 6.22 -11.91 -5.22
C VAL A 233 7.57 -11.29 -4.87
N ARG A 234 8.68 -11.79 -5.43
CA ARG A 234 10.02 -11.24 -5.15
C ARG A 234 10.12 -9.76 -5.49
N ASN A 235 9.52 -9.33 -6.61
CA ASN A 235 9.52 -7.93 -7.02
C ASN A 235 8.77 -7.04 -6.03
N VAL A 236 7.60 -7.50 -5.52
CA VAL A 236 6.84 -6.76 -4.48
C VAL A 236 7.69 -6.54 -3.24
N PHE A 237 8.33 -7.60 -2.72
CA PHE A 237 9.19 -7.49 -1.53
C PHE A 237 10.44 -6.64 -1.78
N SER A 238 11.08 -6.76 -2.93
CA SER A 238 12.24 -5.94 -3.30
C SER A 238 11.87 -4.45 -3.36
N ARG A 239 10.74 -4.10 -3.98
CA ARG A 239 10.24 -2.74 -4.06
C ARG A 239 9.83 -2.19 -2.70
N ALA A 240 9.16 -3.00 -1.89
CA ALA A 240 8.77 -2.60 -0.54
C ALA A 240 9.98 -2.31 0.35
N ARG A 241 11.05 -3.12 0.26
CA ARG A 241 12.31 -2.86 0.94
C ARG A 241 12.98 -1.57 0.46
N ALA A 242 12.96 -1.32 -0.85
CA ALA A 242 13.52 -0.09 -1.43
C ALA A 242 12.74 1.16 -1.04
N ALA A 243 11.44 1.01 -0.76
CA ALA A 243 10.53 2.09 -0.40
C ALA A 243 10.17 2.09 1.10
N ALA A 244 11.01 1.53 1.97
CA ALA A 244 10.76 1.53 3.40
C ALA A 244 10.73 2.97 3.97
N PRO A 245 9.84 3.31 4.94
CA PRO A 245 8.88 2.39 5.59
C PRO A 245 7.68 2.05 4.71
N SER A 246 7.32 0.77 4.66
CA SER A 246 6.28 0.29 3.76
C SER A 246 5.44 -0.84 4.33
N ILE A 247 4.20 -0.95 3.83
CA ILE A 247 3.27 -2.04 4.13
C ILE A 247 2.99 -2.81 2.84
N ILE A 248 3.23 -4.12 2.85
CA ILE A 248 2.75 -5.02 1.81
C ILE A 248 1.42 -5.60 2.28
N PHE A 249 0.36 -5.37 1.53
CA PHE A 249 -0.96 -5.88 1.84
C PHE A 249 -1.38 -6.97 0.85
N PHE A 250 -1.57 -8.19 1.36
CA PHE A 250 -2.13 -9.29 0.59
C PHE A 250 -3.62 -9.43 0.87
N ASP A 251 -4.46 -9.10 -0.11
CA ASP A 251 -5.90 -9.34 -0.01
C ASP A 251 -6.24 -10.74 -0.54
N GLU A 252 -7.21 -11.40 0.11
CA GLU A 252 -7.62 -12.77 -0.22
C GLU A 252 -6.43 -13.75 -0.28
N ILE A 253 -5.60 -13.74 0.78
CA ILE A 253 -4.37 -14.53 0.83
C ILE A 253 -4.63 -16.04 0.71
N GLU A 254 -5.83 -16.51 1.03
CA GLU A 254 -6.25 -17.90 0.84
C GLU A 254 -6.10 -18.38 -0.61
N SER A 255 -6.15 -17.49 -1.58
CA SER A 255 -5.96 -17.86 -2.99
C SER A 255 -4.57 -18.41 -3.30
N ILE A 256 -3.53 -17.93 -2.58
CA ILE A 256 -2.13 -18.36 -2.72
C ILE A 256 -1.65 -19.22 -1.55
N GLY A 257 -2.28 -19.11 -0.39
CA GLY A 257 -1.91 -19.73 0.87
C GLY A 257 -2.78 -20.90 1.31
N SER A 258 -3.58 -21.50 0.41
CA SER A 258 -4.47 -22.60 0.78
C SER A 258 -3.75 -23.91 1.10
N LYS A 259 -4.37 -24.73 1.95
CA LYS A 259 -3.91 -26.07 2.32
C LYS A 259 -3.67 -26.93 1.07
N ARG A 260 -2.68 -27.82 1.17
CA ARG A 260 -2.25 -28.74 0.09
C ARG A 260 -3.27 -29.85 -0.13
N ASP A 261 -4.37 -29.55 -0.78
CA ASP A 261 -5.23 -30.61 -1.31
C ASP A 261 -4.68 -31.09 -2.65
N GLY A 262 -4.36 -32.37 -2.74
CA GLY A 262 -3.59 -33.02 -3.80
C GLY A 262 -4.11 -32.90 -5.25
N LYS A 263 -4.96 -31.92 -5.54
CA LYS A 263 -5.51 -31.59 -6.86
C LYS A 263 -5.16 -30.17 -7.35
N ASN A 264 -4.51 -29.32 -6.54
CA ASN A 264 -4.19 -27.96 -6.92
C ASN A 264 -2.81 -27.88 -7.56
N SER A 265 -2.76 -27.17 -8.66
CA SER A 265 -1.61 -26.99 -9.56
C SER A 265 -0.31 -26.65 -8.82
N ASN A 266 0.81 -27.22 -9.28
CA ASN A 266 2.18 -26.95 -8.82
C ASN A 266 2.53 -25.45 -8.70
N ASN A 267 1.83 -24.57 -9.40
CA ASN A 267 2.06 -23.13 -9.40
C ASN A 267 1.74 -22.47 -8.06
N GLY A 268 0.63 -22.84 -7.39
CA GLY A 268 0.27 -22.25 -6.10
C GLY A 268 1.25 -22.62 -4.98
N VAL A 269 1.77 -23.84 -5.00
CA VAL A 269 2.77 -24.31 -4.02
C VAL A 269 4.08 -23.53 -4.11
N ASN A 270 4.51 -23.19 -5.32
CA ASN A 270 5.74 -22.43 -5.55
C ASN A 270 5.61 -20.98 -5.09
N VAL A 271 4.44 -20.35 -5.32
CA VAL A 271 4.16 -18.97 -4.89
C VAL A 271 4.15 -18.88 -3.37
N LEU A 272 3.46 -19.81 -2.68
CA LEU A 272 3.45 -19.89 -1.23
C LEU A 272 4.86 -20.06 -0.67
N THR A 273 5.64 -20.99 -1.22
CA THR A 273 7.02 -21.24 -0.79
C THR A 273 7.89 -19.99 -0.97
N THR A 274 7.71 -19.26 -2.07
CA THR A 274 8.43 -18.01 -2.33
C THR A 274 8.03 -16.93 -1.33
N LEU A 275 6.73 -16.77 -1.04
CA LEU A 275 6.22 -15.85 -0.01
C LEU A 275 6.84 -16.17 1.36
N LEU A 276 6.82 -17.44 1.77
CA LEU A 276 7.41 -17.87 3.04
C LEU A 276 8.91 -17.55 3.11
N ASN A 277 9.64 -17.80 2.01
CA ASN A 277 11.09 -17.50 1.93
C ASN A 277 11.37 -16.00 2.00
N GLU A 278 10.54 -15.15 1.40
CA GLU A 278 10.68 -13.69 1.48
C GLU A 278 10.38 -13.17 2.90
N MET A 279 9.45 -13.78 3.63
CA MET A 279 9.15 -13.44 5.04
C MET A 279 10.24 -13.95 5.99
N ASP A 280 10.80 -15.14 5.75
CA ASP A 280 11.85 -15.75 6.57
C ASP A 280 13.26 -15.29 6.20
N GLY A 281 13.43 -14.62 5.06
CA GLY A 281 14.70 -14.35 4.40
C GLY A 281 15.79 -13.76 5.29
N ILE A 282 17.03 -13.98 4.88
CA ILE A 282 18.27 -13.55 5.56
C ILE A 282 18.34 -12.02 5.67
N GLU A 283 17.83 -11.30 4.69
CA GLU A 283 17.63 -9.87 4.77
C GLU A 283 16.38 -9.61 5.62
N SER A 284 16.57 -9.15 6.85
CA SER A 284 15.48 -8.74 7.73
C SER A 284 14.54 -7.78 6.98
N LEU A 285 13.23 -7.94 7.19
CA LEU A 285 12.20 -7.00 6.71
C LEU A 285 12.34 -5.65 7.45
N LYS A 286 13.52 -5.01 7.35
CA LYS A 286 13.78 -3.72 7.99
C LYS A 286 12.88 -2.66 7.36
N GLY A 287 11.98 -2.13 8.16
CA GLY A 287 11.05 -1.10 7.69
C GLY A 287 9.92 -1.60 6.79
N VAL A 288 9.71 -2.92 6.66
CA VAL A 288 8.61 -3.50 5.88
C VAL A 288 7.73 -4.34 6.80
N THR A 289 6.44 -4.05 6.83
CA THR A 289 5.42 -4.85 7.53
C THR A 289 4.54 -5.55 6.51
N VAL A 290 4.28 -6.85 6.72
CA VAL A 290 3.37 -7.62 5.87
C VAL A 290 2.01 -7.68 6.54
N LEU A 291 0.98 -7.21 5.86
CA LEU A 291 -0.40 -7.29 6.31
C LEU A 291 -1.18 -8.18 5.34
N ALA A 292 -1.92 -9.14 5.84
CA ALA A 292 -2.75 -10.00 5.01
C ALA A 292 -4.21 -9.96 5.45
N ALA A 293 -5.13 -10.18 4.52
CA ALA A 293 -6.55 -10.34 4.80
C ALA A 293 -7.08 -11.65 4.23
N THR A 294 -7.94 -12.31 4.99
CA THR A 294 -8.63 -13.53 4.56
C THR A 294 -10.09 -13.56 5.01
N ASN A 295 -10.93 -14.14 4.16
CA ASN A 295 -12.31 -14.48 4.49
C ASN A 295 -12.45 -15.95 4.91
N LYS A 296 -11.38 -16.75 4.78
CA LYS A 296 -11.37 -18.20 5.03
C LYS A 296 -10.11 -18.63 5.76
N PRO A 297 -9.96 -18.28 7.04
CA PRO A 297 -8.76 -18.61 7.80
C PRO A 297 -8.53 -20.12 7.94
N GLN A 298 -9.61 -20.92 7.91
CA GLN A 298 -9.57 -22.39 7.97
C GLN A 298 -8.89 -23.02 6.74
N ASP A 299 -8.88 -22.34 5.59
CA ASP A 299 -8.28 -22.81 4.34
C ASP A 299 -6.77 -22.52 4.26
N LEU A 300 -6.22 -21.69 5.16
CA LEU A 300 -4.83 -21.30 5.14
C LEU A 300 -3.87 -22.44 5.53
N ASP A 301 -2.72 -22.50 4.86
CA ASP A 301 -1.62 -23.38 5.26
C ASP A 301 -1.04 -22.92 6.61
N LEU A 302 -0.94 -23.85 7.57
CA LEU A 302 -0.41 -23.59 8.90
C LEU A 302 1.02 -23.04 8.89
N ALA A 303 1.77 -23.22 7.80
CA ALA A 303 3.08 -22.66 7.64
C ALA A 303 3.08 -21.11 7.66
N LEU A 304 1.99 -20.47 7.24
CA LEU A 304 1.83 -19.01 7.30
C LEU A 304 1.67 -18.49 8.73
N LEU A 305 1.09 -19.32 9.62
CA LEU A 305 0.78 -18.95 11.01
C LEU A 305 1.90 -19.28 11.99
N ARG A 306 3.08 -19.70 11.49
CA ARG A 306 4.24 -19.98 12.35
C ARG A 306 4.86 -18.67 12.85
N PRO A 307 5.41 -18.67 14.10
CA PRO A 307 6.14 -17.54 14.62
C PRO A 307 7.22 -17.03 13.66
N GLY A 308 7.33 -15.71 13.53
CA GLY A 308 8.23 -15.04 12.59
C GLY A 308 7.63 -14.77 11.21
N ARG A 309 6.32 -15.09 10.99
CA ARG A 309 5.56 -14.85 9.77
C ARG A 309 4.34 -14.00 10.08
N PHE A 310 3.13 -14.57 10.12
CA PHE A 310 1.96 -13.85 10.63
C PHE A 310 1.84 -14.11 12.14
N ASP A 311 2.52 -13.26 12.91
CA ASP A 311 2.62 -13.41 14.36
C ASP A 311 1.36 -12.96 15.09
N GLU A 312 0.67 -11.96 14.52
CA GLU A 312 -0.53 -11.37 15.10
C GLU A 312 -1.75 -11.69 14.25
N LEU A 313 -2.76 -12.30 14.89
CA LEU A 313 -4.02 -12.68 14.27
C LEU A 313 -5.11 -11.76 14.81
N ILE A 314 -5.68 -10.90 13.96
CA ILE A 314 -6.66 -9.89 14.36
C ILE A 314 -8.03 -10.23 13.77
N TYR A 315 -8.99 -10.52 14.63
CA TYR A 315 -10.36 -10.77 14.22
C TYR A 315 -11.09 -9.46 13.91
N VAL A 316 -11.55 -9.33 12.68
CA VAL A 316 -12.37 -8.20 12.23
C VAL A 316 -13.84 -8.64 12.22
N ALA A 317 -14.49 -8.42 13.35
CA ALA A 317 -15.89 -8.81 13.57
C ALA A 317 -16.86 -7.97 12.73
N PRO A 318 -18.09 -8.44 12.50
CA PRO A 318 -19.17 -7.59 12.03
C PRO A 318 -19.36 -6.38 12.97
N PRO A 319 -19.81 -5.21 12.46
CA PRO A 319 -19.97 -4.04 13.30
C PRO A 319 -21.04 -4.27 14.38
N ASP A 320 -20.71 -3.95 15.63
CA ASP A 320 -21.65 -3.89 16.73
C ASP A 320 -22.61 -2.69 16.57
N PHE A 321 -23.50 -2.48 17.53
CA PHE A 321 -24.46 -1.39 17.47
C PHE A 321 -23.76 -0.02 17.30
N ALA A 322 -22.73 0.26 18.11
CA ALA A 322 -21.99 1.51 18.04
C ALA A 322 -21.24 1.66 16.71
N GLY A 323 -20.67 0.56 16.21
CA GLY A 323 -20.01 0.51 14.89
C GLY A 323 -20.98 0.79 13.74
N ARG A 324 -22.21 0.24 13.78
CA ARG A 324 -23.23 0.53 12.75
C ARG A 324 -23.66 1.99 12.80
N GLU A 325 -23.88 2.55 13.98
CA GLU A 325 -24.18 3.97 14.16
C GLU A 325 -23.04 4.85 13.60
N ALA A 326 -21.79 4.51 13.90
CA ALA A 326 -20.62 5.23 13.40
C ALA A 326 -20.50 5.16 11.87
N ILE A 327 -20.81 4.03 11.23
CA ILE A 327 -20.83 3.87 9.77
C ILE A 327 -21.87 4.81 9.14
N ILE A 328 -23.10 4.85 9.68
CA ILE A 328 -24.17 5.72 9.17
C ILE A 328 -23.76 7.19 9.33
N ARG A 329 -23.25 7.58 10.51
CA ARG A 329 -22.78 8.95 10.76
C ARG A 329 -21.62 9.37 9.84
N ALA A 330 -20.69 8.46 9.54
CA ALA A 330 -19.60 8.72 8.60
C ALA A 330 -20.15 9.01 7.17
N ARG A 331 -21.26 8.38 6.80
CA ARG A 331 -21.95 8.66 5.53
C ARG A 331 -22.77 9.95 5.58
N GLN A 332 -23.38 10.26 6.71
CA GLN A 332 -24.10 11.52 6.93
C GLN A 332 -23.20 12.75 6.73
N ARG A 333 -21.93 12.68 7.11
CA ARG A 333 -20.97 13.79 6.88
C ARG A 333 -20.72 14.08 5.39
N LYS A 334 -20.93 13.09 4.52
CA LYS A 334 -20.70 13.21 3.06
C LYS A 334 -21.95 13.47 2.25
N THR A 335 -23.15 13.40 2.88
CA THR A 335 -24.44 13.45 2.19
C THR A 335 -25.50 14.06 3.09
N THR A 336 -26.49 14.75 2.50
CA THR A 336 -27.59 15.40 3.22
C THR A 336 -28.65 14.37 3.58
N MET A 337 -28.84 14.10 4.87
CA MET A 337 -29.92 13.28 5.44
C MET A 337 -31.00 14.19 6.01
N GLY A 338 -32.27 13.76 5.96
CA GLY A 338 -33.40 14.46 6.55
C GLY A 338 -33.35 14.42 8.08
N GLU A 339 -34.04 15.36 8.72
CA GLU A 339 -34.16 15.43 10.17
C GLU A 339 -34.99 14.26 10.75
N ASP A 340 -35.78 13.60 9.92
CA ASP A 340 -36.60 12.44 10.23
C ASP A 340 -35.79 11.13 10.34
N VAL A 341 -34.50 11.15 9.92
CA VAL A 341 -33.64 9.94 9.93
C VAL A 341 -33.06 9.71 11.31
N ASP A 342 -33.64 8.75 12.04
CA ASP A 342 -33.08 8.28 13.31
C ASP A 342 -31.95 7.27 13.05
N VAL A 343 -30.70 7.71 13.25
CA VAL A 343 -29.50 6.92 13.07
C VAL A 343 -29.45 5.73 14.05
N ALA A 344 -29.94 5.92 15.29
CA ALA A 344 -29.94 4.87 16.28
C ALA A 344 -30.95 3.77 15.94
N GLU A 345 -32.12 4.16 15.44
CA GLU A 345 -33.14 3.21 14.98
C GLU A 345 -32.64 2.43 13.75
N LEU A 346 -32.03 3.09 12.79
CA LEU A 346 -31.39 2.40 11.64
C LEU A 346 -30.32 1.42 12.11
N ALA A 347 -29.51 1.80 13.09
CA ALA A 347 -28.50 0.90 13.65
C ALA A 347 -29.11 -0.32 14.36
N ARG A 348 -30.29 -0.20 14.98
CA ARG A 348 -31.03 -1.34 15.56
C ARG A 348 -31.58 -2.26 14.47
N LEU A 349 -32.23 -1.70 13.48
CA LEU A 349 -32.87 -2.45 12.39
C LEU A 349 -31.84 -3.20 11.52
N THR A 350 -30.60 -2.75 11.50
CA THR A 350 -29.50 -3.35 10.73
C THR A 350 -28.63 -4.30 11.54
N GLU A 351 -29.17 -4.95 12.58
CA GLU A 351 -28.44 -5.95 13.34
C GLU A 351 -27.99 -7.12 12.46
N GLY A 352 -26.68 -7.44 12.55
CA GLY A 352 -26.04 -8.52 11.81
C GLY A 352 -25.73 -8.22 10.35
N TYR A 353 -25.87 -6.97 9.90
CA TYR A 353 -25.37 -6.54 8.60
C TYR A 353 -23.87 -6.26 8.67
N SER A 354 -23.17 -6.55 7.56
CA SER A 354 -21.77 -6.17 7.38
C SER A 354 -21.61 -4.68 7.12
N GLY A 355 -20.39 -4.14 7.30
CA GLY A 355 -20.09 -2.76 6.98
C GLY A 355 -20.37 -2.40 5.50
N ALA A 356 -20.07 -3.33 4.58
CA ALA A 356 -20.35 -3.14 3.16
C ALA A 356 -21.85 -3.08 2.85
N GLU A 357 -22.66 -3.91 3.51
CA GLU A 357 -24.12 -3.88 3.35
C GLU A 357 -24.70 -2.58 3.91
N MET A 358 -24.19 -2.10 5.07
CA MET A 358 -24.59 -0.81 5.62
C MET A 358 -24.32 0.36 4.66
N VAL A 359 -23.12 0.36 4.05
CA VAL A 359 -22.77 1.35 3.02
C VAL A 359 -23.70 1.24 1.81
N SER A 360 -24.02 0.03 1.37
CA SER A 360 -24.94 -0.20 0.25
C SER A 360 -26.36 0.27 0.56
N ILE A 361 -26.84 0.11 1.80
CA ILE A 361 -28.14 0.65 2.24
C ILE A 361 -28.16 2.16 2.12
N CYS A 362 -27.12 2.84 2.65
CA CYS A 362 -27.00 4.29 2.54
C CYS A 362 -26.97 4.75 1.08
N GLN A 363 -26.17 4.11 0.23
CA GLN A 363 -26.09 4.46 -1.19
C GLN A 363 -27.45 4.35 -1.89
N LYS A 364 -28.17 3.23 -1.69
CA LYS A 364 -29.51 3.04 -2.29
C LYS A 364 -30.56 4.03 -1.78
N ALA A 365 -30.45 4.45 -0.51
CA ALA A 365 -31.31 5.50 0.03
C ALA A 365 -31.02 6.85 -0.65
N PHE A 366 -29.73 7.19 -0.82
CA PHE A 366 -29.33 8.41 -1.54
C PHE A 366 -29.69 8.36 -3.03
N ASP A 367 -29.57 7.23 -3.70
CA ASP A 367 -29.99 7.08 -5.09
C ASP A 367 -31.49 7.42 -5.27
N LYS A 368 -32.35 6.98 -4.31
CA LYS A 368 -33.76 7.33 -4.32
C LYS A 368 -34.00 8.82 -4.11
N ALA A 369 -33.28 9.49 -3.21
CA ALA A 369 -33.34 10.92 -3.03
C ALA A 369 -32.95 11.67 -4.33
N ILE A 370 -31.91 11.19 -5.02
CA ILE A 370 -31.47 11.71 -6.32
C ILE A 370 -32.56 11.52 -7.40
N GLU A 371 -33.23 10.36 -7.43
CA GLU A 371 -34.33 10.11 -8.36
C GLU A 371 -35.53 11.05 -8.11
N ARG A 372 -35.87 11.33 -6.83
CA ARG A 372 -36.91 12.33 -6.48
C ARG A 372 -36.53 13.72 -7.00
N ARG A 373 -35.25 14.13 -6.77
CA ARG A 373 -34.76 15.42 -7.27
C ARG A 373 -34.87 15.55 -8.79
N LYS A 374 -34.53 14.48 -9.53
CA LYS A 374 -34.68 14.48 -11.00
C LYS A 374 -36.12 14.68 -11.46
N LYS A 375 -37.12 14.21 -10.68
CA LYS A 375 -38.56 14.33 -11.00
C LYS A 375 -39.16 15.65 -10.56
N CYS A 376 -38.79 16.16 -9.38
CA CYS A 376 -39.42 17.32 -8.74
C CYS A 376 -38.62 18.62 -8.86
N GLY A 377 -37.34 18.57 -9.24
CA GLY A 377 -36.46 19.74 -9.40
C GLY A 377 -35.95 20.34 -8.07
N THR A 378 -36.49 19.94 -6.92
CA THR A 378 -36.11 20.41 -5.58
C THR A 378 -35.12 19.51 -4.92
N MET A 379 -34.19 20.08 -4.11
CA MET A 379 -33.18 19.30 -3.38
C MET A 379 -33.81 18.78 -2.08
N GLU A 380 -34.35 17.58 -2.13
CA GLU A 380 -34.86 16.89 -0.96
C GLU A 380 -33.77 15.95 -0.36
N PRO A 381 -33.55 15.98 0.96
CA PRO A 381 -32.66 15.06 1.62
C PRO A 381 -33.19 13.63 1.56
N ALA A 382 -32.33 12.64 1.83
CA ALA A 382 -32.77 11.25 2.01
C ALA A 382 -33.58 11.13 3.30
N VAL A 383 -34.77 10.55 3.22
CA VAL A 383 -35.71 10.38 4.34
C VAL A 383 -35.68 8.96 4.87
N MET A 384 -36.21 8.72 6.09
CA MET A 384 -36.18 7.40 6.73
C MET A 384 -36.80 6.29 5.85
N ASP A 385 -37.87 6.59 5.12
CA ASP A 385 -38.52 5.61 4.22
C ASP A 385 -37.60 5.13 3.08
N ASP A 386 -36.64 5.94 2.65
CA ASP A 386 -35.69 5.52 1.62
C ASP A 386 -34.72 4.46 2.16
N PHE A 387 -34.29 4.60 3.42
CA PHE A 387 -33.44 3.63 4.08
C PHE A 387 -34.19 2.32 4.34
N LEU A 388 -35.42 2.39 4.83
CA LEU A 388 -36.27 1.20 5.03
C LEU A 388 -36.51 0.44 3.72
N ALA A 389 -36.80 1.16 2.66
CA ALA A 389 -36.97 0.55 1.35
C ALA A 389 -35.67 0.02 0.73
N ALA A 390 -34.52 0.62 1.06
CA ALA A 390 -33.19 0.09 0.68
C ALA A 390 -32.88 -1.21 1.45
N MET A 391 -33.17 -1.27 2.75
CA MET A 391 -33.02 -2.45 3.56
C MET A 391 -33.82 -3.66 3.04
N ASN A 392 -35.04 -3.45 2.60
CA ASN A 392 -35.87 -4.52 2.01
C ASN A 392 -35.25 -5.12 0.73
N LYS A 393 -34.35 -4.41 0.05
CA LYS A 393 -33.66 -4.87 -1.17
C LYS A 393 -32.30 -5.53 -0.90
N ILE A 394 -31.73 -5.32 0.27
CA ILE A 394 -30.40 -5.86 0.64
C ILE A 394 -30.59 -6.96 1.67
N LYS A 395 -30.25 -8.18 1.28
CA LYS A 395 -30.31 -9.33 2.18
C LYS A 395 -29.04 -9.40 3.02
N ARG A 396 -29.21 -9.69 4.30
CA ARG A 396 -28.10 -10.01 5.21
C ARG A 396 -27.35 -11.25 4.73
N GLN A 397 -26.03 -11.16 4.62
CA GLN A 397 -25.14 -12.24 4.18
C GLN A 397 -24.45 -12.94 5.36
N ILE A 398 -24.21 -12.24 6.46
CA ILE A 398 -23.54 -12.80 7.63
C ILE A 398 -24.57 -13.55 8.47
N THR A 399 -24.34 -14.86 8.64
CA THR A 399 -25.16 -15.69 9.51
C THR A 399 -24.50 -15.87 10.89
N PRO A 400 -25.29 -16.15 11.95
CA PRO A 400 -24.72 -16.42 13.27
C PRO A 400 -23.75 -17.61 13.28
N GLU A 401 -24.01 -18.62 12.42
CA GLU A 401 -23.14 -19.78 12.27
C GLU A 401 -21.77 -19.40 11.73
N MET A 402 -21.71 -18.50 10.74
CA MET A 402 -20.44 -17.96 10.24
C MET A 402 -19.65 -17.27 11.34
N VAL A 403 -20.28 -16.42 12.13
CA VAL A 403 -19.62 -15.72 13.24
C VAL A 403 -19.07 -16.74 14.25
N ALA A 404 -19.86 -17.73 14.63
CA ALA A 404 -19.44 -18.78 15.55
C ALA A 404 -18.29 -19.65 15.00
N GLU A 405 -18.20 -19.83 13.67
CA GLU A 405 -17.07 -20.52 13.03
C GLU A 405 -15.77 -19.72 13.17
N PHE A 406 -15.79 -18.41 12.93
CA PHE A 406 -14.63 -17.55 13.12
C PHE A 406 -14.18 -17.49 14.58
N GLU A 407 -15.12 -17.46 15.52
CA GLU A 407 -14.81 -17.47 16.95
C GLU A 407 -14.22 -18.80 17.42
N ARG A 408 -14.68 -19.93 16.88
CA ARG A 408 -14.07 -21.25 17.12
C ARG A 408 -12.65 -21.31 16.59
N TRP A 409 -12.46 -20.88 15.35
CA TRP A 409 -11.12 -20.82 14.75
C TRP A 409 -10.15 -19.95 15.57
N ALA A 410 -10.62 -18.81 16.11
CA ALA A 410 -9.84 -17.94 16.99
C ALA A 410 -9.40 -18.64 18.29
N ARG A 411 -10.17 -19.59 18.79
CA ARG A 411 -9.87 -20.40 19.98
C ARG A 411 -9.03 -21.64 19.67
N GLY A 412 -8.76 -21.91 18.40
CA GLY A 412 -8.00 -23.09 17.97
C GLY A 412 -8.83 -24.39 17.98
N GLU A 413 -10.17 -24.29 17.89
CA GLU A 413 -11.12 -25.39 17.87
C GLU A 413 -11.47 -25.84 16.44
#